data_c3efb3600f68e869d6fb139e0549ae47
#
_entry.id   c3efb3600f68e869d6fb139e0549ae47
#
_cell.length_a   1.000
_cell.length_b   1.000
_cell.length_c   1.000
_cell.angle_alpha   90.00
_cell.angle_beta   90.00
_cell.angle_gamma   90.00
#
_symmetry.space_group_name_H-M   'P 1'
#
loop_
_entity.id
_entity.type
_entity.pdbx_description
1 polymer ?
#
loop_
_entity_poly.entity_id
_entity_poly.type
_entity_poly.pdbx_seq_one_letter_code
_entity_poly.pdbx_strand_id
1 'polypeptide(L)'
;MLTQYIQQAMRHAHYELMENGRFFARIPACKGLWAEGATLEECREELQSTLEDWLLLGLQMGHKLPVIDGLSLNRKTPAHAKAH
;
A
#
# COMPACT_ATOMS: atom_id res chain seq x y z
N MET A 1 -5.99 10.78 7.33
CA MET A 1 -4.61 10.29 7.20
C MET A 1 -4.52 8.97 6.45
N LEU A 2 -5.25 7.95 6.88
CA LEU A 2 -5.22 6.66 6.20
C LEU A 2 -5.71 6.75 4.75
N THR A 3 -6.79 7.48 4.52
CA THR A 3 -7.33 7.67 3.18
C THR A 3 -6.31 8.35 2.27
N GLN A 4 -5.66 9.39 2.78
CA GLN A 4 -4.62 10.09 2.00
C GLN A 4 -3.45 9.17 1.69
N TYR A 5 -3.05 8.36 2.64
CA TYR A 5 -1.96 7.41 2.45
C TYR A 5 -2.30 6.42 1.33
N ILE A 6 -3.51 5.85 1.38
CA ILE A 6 -3.95 4.90 0.37
C ILE A 6 -4.01 5.55 -1.00
N GLN A 7 -4.54 6.77 -1.09
CA GLN A 7 -4.62 7.48 -2.36
C GLN A 7 -3.23 7.72 -2.94
N GLN A 8 -2.29 8.17 -2.11
CA GLN A 8 -0.94 8.42 -2.60
C GLN A 8 -0.22 7.14 -2.97
N ALA A 9 -0.40 6.09 -2.17
CA ALA A 9 0.21 4.81 -2.51
C ALA A 9 -0.29 4.30 -3.86
N MET A 10 -1.59 4.42 -4.12
CA MET A 10 -2.18 3.98 -5.37
C MET A 10 -1.65 4.79 -6.56
N ARG A 11 -1.26 6.04 -6.35
CA ARG A 11 -0.67 6.85 -7.42
C ARG A 11 0.69 6.33 -7.87
N HIS A 12 1.39 5.62 -6.99
CA HIS A 12 2.68 5.04 -7.31
C HIS A 12 2.59 3.63 -7.85
N ALA A 13 1.38 3.14 -8.12
CA ALA A 13 1.19 1.80 -8.65
C ALA A 13 1.75 1.69 -10.07
N HIS A 14 2.35 0.56 -10.34
CA HIS A 14 2.87 0.22 -11.67
C HIS A 14 2.03 -0.90 -12.23
N TYR A 15 1.58 -0.76 -13.45
CA TYR A 15 0.72 -1.75 -14.12
C TYR A 15 1.43 -2.33 -15.32
N GLU A 16 1.28 -3.63 -15.51
CA GLU A 16 1.84 -4.32 -16.66
C GLU A 16 0.76 -5.19 -17.31
N LEU A 17 0.75 -5.20 -18.64
CA LEU A 17 -0.08 -6.14 -19.38
C LEU A 17 0.75 -7.40 -19.56
N MET A 18 0.26 -8.51 -19.03
CA MET A 18 0.95 -9.79 -19.12
C MET A 18 0.65 -10.49 -20.43
N GLU A 19 1.47 -11.47 -20.79
CA GLU A 19 1.30 -12.22 -22.02
C GLU A 19 -0.05 -12.91 -22.12
N ASN A 20 -0.61 -13.29 -20.98
CA ASN A 20 -1.91 -13.96 -20.97
C ASN A 20 -3.09 -13.00 -21.09
N GLY A 21 -2.83 -11.73 -21.32
CA GLY A 21 -3.87 -10.71 -21.47
C GLY A 21 -4.40 -10.14 -20.18
N ARG A 22 -3.90 -10.59 -19.03
CA ARG A 22 -4.29 -10.05 -17.73
C ARG A 22 -3.35 -8.94 -17.32
N PHE A 23 -3.81 -8.10 -16.42
CA PHE A 23 -3.01 -7.00 -15.89
C PHE A 23 -2.42 -7.38 -14.53
N PHE A 24 -1.20 -6.97 -14.31
CA PHE A 24 -0.49 -7.15 -13.05
C PHE A 24 -0.14 -5.77 -12.51
N ALA A 25 -0.28 -5.57 -11.21
CA ALA A 25 0.03 -4.29 -10.60
C ALA A 25 0.80 -4.49 -9.30
N ARG A 26 1.66 -3.53 -9.01
CA ARG A 26 2.41 -3.52 -7.76
C ARG A 26 2.68 -2.08 -7.35
N ILE A 27 3.01 -1.88 -6.08
CA ILE A 27 3.44 -0.58 -5.57
C ILE A 27 4.87 -0.80 -5.06
N PRO A 28 5.88 -0.20 -5.72
CA PRO A 28 7.28 -0.50 -5.39
C PRO A 28 7.65 -0.29 -3.93
N ALA A 29 7.08 0.72 -3.27
CA ALA A 29 7.38 0.99 -1.87
C ALA A 29 6.78 -0.04 -0.93
N CYS A 30 5.76 -0.77 -1.37
CA CYS A 30 5.07 -1.77 -0.56
C CYS A 30 5.52 -3.14 -1.02
N LYS A 31 6.65 -3.58 -0.51
CA LYS A 31 7.27 -4.84 -0.95
C LYS A 31 6.37 -6.03 -0.68
N GLY A 32 6.25 -6.89 -1.68
CA GLY A 32 5.42 -8.07 -1.58
C GLY A 32 3.96 -7.83 -1.90
N LEU A 33 3.58 -6.60 -2.15
CA LEU A 33 2.20 -6.25 -2.48
C LEU A 33 2.02 -6.26 -3.99
N TRP A 34 1.06 -7.06 -4.48
CA TRP A 34 0.76 -7.13 -5.90
C TRP A 34 -0.69 -7.57 -6.10
N ALA A 35 -1.20 -7.35 -7.29
CA ALA A 35 -2.55 -7.77 -7.65
C ALA A 35 -2.63 -8.06 -9.14
N GLU A 36 -3.67 -8.77 -9.55
CA GLU A 36 -3.96 -9.07 -10.95
C GLU A 36 -5.42 -8.80 -11.21
N GLY A 37 -5.74 -8.58 -12.48
CA GLY A 37 -7.12 -8.42 -12.90
C GLY A 37 -7.27 -8.65 -14.40
N ALA A 38 -8.47 -9.02 -14.83
CA ALA A 38 -8.75 -9.22 -16.25
C ALA A 38 -8.78 -7.89 -17.01
N THR A 39 -9.13 -6.83 -16.32
CA THR A 39 -9.11 -5.46 -16.87
C THR A 39 -8.25 -4.59 -15.97
N LEU A 40 -7.86 -3.44 -16.50
CA LEU A 40 -7.07 -2.48 -15.73
C LEU A 40 -7.84 -2.01 -14.51
N GLU A 41 -9.15 -1.76 -14.68
CA GLU A 41 -9.99 -1.32 -13.57
C GLU A 41 -10.09 -2.38 -12.48
N GLU A 42 -10.29 -3.65 -12.85
CA GLU A 42 -10.33 -4.74 -11.88
C GLU A 42 -9.01 -4.90 -11.16
N CYS A 43 -7.91 -4.77 -11.91
CA CYS A 43 -6.58 -4.86 -11.32
C CYS A 43 -6.37 -3.76 -10.28
N ARG A 44 -6.80 -2.55 -10.61
CA ARG A 44 -6.68 -1.41 -9.70
C ARG A 44 -7.49 -1.61 -8.44
N GLU A 45 -8.74 -2.07 -8.59
CA GLU A 45 -9.61 -2.33 -7.44
C GLU A 45 -9.02 -3.41 -6.55
N GLU A 46 -8.51 -4.47 -7.15
CA GLU A 46 -7.90 -5.56 -6.41
C GLU A 46 -6.64 -5.07 -5.69
N LEU A 47 -5.84 -4.24 -6.35
CA LEU A 47 -4.64 -3.70 -5.74
C LEU A 47 -4.98 -2.85 -4.52
N GLN A 48 -6.01 -2.01 -4.62
CA GLN A 48 -6.41 -1.19 -3.50
C GLN A 48 -6.91 -2.04 -2.33
N SER A 49 -7.72 -3.04 -2.62
CA SER A 49 -8.22 -3.94 -1.58
C SER A 49 -7.07 -4.68 -0.89
N THR A 50 -6.12 -5.16 -1.68
CA THR A 50 -4.96 -5.87 -1.15
C THR A 50 -4.08 -4.92 -0.33
N LEU A 51 -3.94 -3.68 -0.78
CA LEU A 51 -3.19 -2.67 -0.04
C LEU A 51 -3.84 -2.39 1.33
N GLU A 52 -5.16 -2.28 1.36
CA GLU A 52 -5.88 -2.04 2.61
C GLU A 52 -5.63 -3.18 3.61
N ASP A 53 -5.70 -4.42 3.13
CA ASP A 53 -5.45 -5.59 3.97
C ASP A 53 -3.98 -5.62 4.43
N TRP A 54 -3.07 -5.30 3.53
CA TRP A 54 -1.64 -5.28 3.83
C TRP A 54 -1.32 -4.23 4.90
N LEU A 55 -1.94 -3.06 4.81
CA LEU A 55 -1.75 -2.00 5.81
C LEU A 55 -2.32 -2.41 7.15
N LEU A 56 -3.53 -2.98 7.15
CA LEU A 56 -4.16 -3.40 8.38
C LEU A 56 -3.33 -4.45 9.10
N LEU A 57 -2.86 -5.45 8.35
CA LEU A 57 -2.03 -6.50 8.92
C LEU A 57 -0.71 -5.93 9.45
N GLY A 58 -0.08 -5.04 8.69
CA GLY A 58 1.16 -4.41 9.11
C GLY A 58 1.01 -3.62 10.40
N LEU A 59 -0.09 -2.86 10.49
CA LEU A 59 -0.36 -2.09 11.70
C LEU A 59 -0.61 -2.99 12.90
N GLN A 60 -1.37 -4.08 12.70
CA GLN A 60 -1.67 -5.01 13.78
C GLN A 60 -0.41 -5.74 14.27
N MET A 61 0.50 -6.02 13.37
CA MET A 61 1.72 -6.72 13.72
C MET A 61 2.86 -5.79 14.14
N GLY A 62 2.61 -4.50 14.13
CA GLY A 62 3.62 -3.52 14.51
C GLY A 62 4.76 -3.38 13.51
N HIS A 63 4.54 -3.77 12.26
CA HIS A 63 5.55 -3.63 11.23
C HIS A 63 5.74 -2.16 10.86
N LYS A 64 6.96 -1.82 10.48
CA LYS A 64 7.24 -0.48 9.99
C LYS A 64 6.73 -0.38 8.56
N LEU A 65 5.85 0.58 8.33
CA LEU A 65 5.26 0.80 7.01
C LEU A 65 6.06 1.86 6.24
N PRO A 66 6.10 1.77 4.90
CA PRO A 66 6.85 2.74 4.12
C PRO A 66 6.23 4.13 4.22
N VAL A 67 7.08 5.15 4.16
CA VAL A 67 6.65 6.53 4.06
C VAL A 67 6.42 6.81 2.58
N ILE A 68 5.24 7.30 2.23
CA ILE A 68 4.89 7.59 0.83
C ILE A 68 4.53 9.06 0.72
N ASP A 69 5.27 9.79 -0.14
CA ASP A 69 5.07 11.22 -0.35
C ASP A 69 5.01 12.00 0.96
N GLY A 70 5.87 11.63 1.90
CA GLY A 70 5.92 12.28 3.20
C GLY A 70 4.86 11.85 4.18
N LEU A 71 3.94 10.96 3.77
CA LEU A 71 2.89 10.45 4.64
C LEU A 71 3.36 9.20 5.34
N SER A 72 3.15 9.16 6.65
CA SER A 72 3.55 8.01 7.46
C SER A 72 2.40 7.56 8.34
N LEU A 73 2.18 6.25 8.37
CA LEU A 73 1.21 5.64 9.27
C LEU A 73 1.91 4.98 10.44
N ASN A 74 3.23 5.11 10.51
CA ASN A 74 3.99 4.52 11.60
C ASN A 74 3.67 5.26 12.89
N ARG A 75 3.50 4.48 13.96
CA ARG A 75 3.23 5.07 15.25
C ARG A 75 4.44 5.86 15.70
N LYS A 76 4.23 7.15 16.00
CA LYS A 76 5.28 7.96 16.55
C LYS A 76 5.43 7.65 18.01
N THR A 77 6.63 7.36 18.43
CA THR A 77 6.92 7.27 19.84
C THR A 77 6.77 8.67 20.41
N PRO A 78 5.92 8.87 21.36
CA PRO A 78 5.74 10.20 21.92
C PRO A 78 7.04 10.60 22.54
N ALA A 79 7.54 11.70 22.11
CA ALA A 79 8.78 12.20 22.55
C ALA A 79 8.76 12.46 24.00
N HIS A 80 7.66 12.56 24.41
CA HIS A 80 7.40 12.79 25.64
C HIS A 80 7.04 11.62 26.34
N ALA A 81 6.84 10.69 25.76
CA ALA A 81 6.51 9.56 26.50
C ALA A 81 7.75 8.96 26.96
N LYS A 82 8.21 9.47 26.95
CA LYS A 82 9.07 9.09 27.24
C LYS A 82 9.50 9.41 28.09
N ALA A 83 9.14 9.57 28.06
CA ALA A 83 9.20 9.95 28.43
C ALA A 83 9.21 9.99 28.77
N HIS A 84 9.21 9.94 29.00
CA HIS A 84 9.00 10.25 28.93
C HIS A 84 9.04 10.37 29.28
#